data_e8d6f0ac06c7930ffd90e0df5fece987
#
_entry.id   e8d6f0ac06c7930ffd90e0df5fece987
#
_cell.length_a   1.000
_cell.length_b   1.000
_cell.length_c   1.000
_cell.angle_alpha   90.00
_cell.angle_beta   90.00
_cell.angle_gamma   90.00
#
_symmetry.space_group_name_H-M   'P 1'
#
loop_
_entity.id
_entity.type
_entity.pdbx_description
1 polymer ?
#
loop_
_entity_poly.entity_id
_entity_poly.type
_entity_poly.pdbx_seq_one_letter_code
_entity_poly.pdbx_strand_id
1 'polypeptide(L)'
;AVCWNKNTGRPVYNAIVWQCARGEAICNKIAEDGYAQMVQEHSGIPLSPYYSAAKIAWVLQNVPEAKEAADKGELAVGTMDSYLVYQLTKDHAFKTDYSNASRTQMFNVSALDWDEELISLFGIKKEMLAEICDSNALYGYTDFDGYLEEAIPIHGVMGDSHGALYGQGCVNPGMIKATYGTGSSIMMNVGEKPIFSDKGVVTSLAWSLSGKVNYVLEGNINYTGAVITCLQKDL
;
A
#
# COMPACT_ATOMS: atom_id res chain seq x y z
N ALA A 1 -4.64 -0.81 -6.17
CA ALA A 1 -4.71 -2.22 -5.78
C ALA A 1 -4.69 -3.09 -7.03
N VAL A 2 -4.02 -4.22 -6.98
CA VAL A 2 -3.96 -5.24 -8.03
C VAL A 2 -4.43 -6.56 -7.44
N CYS A 3 -5.21 -7.32 -8.22
CA CYS A 3 -5.65 -8.67 -7.90
C CYS A 3 -5.28 -9.57 -9.07
N TRP A 4 -4.58 -10.69 -8.82
CA TRP A 4 -4.13 -11.60 -9.87
C TRP A 4 -4.18 -13.07 -9.45
N ASN A 5 -4.21 -13.95 -10.42
CA ASN A 5 -4.15 -15.39 -10.16
C ASN A 5 -2.67 -15.82 -9.99
N LYS A 6 -2.33 -16.46 -8.87
CA LYS A 6 -0.97 -16.92 -8.53
C LYS A 6 -0.40 -17.92 -9.50
N ASN A 7 -1.25 -18.76 -10.12
CA ASN A 7 -0.79 -19.82 -11.02
C ASN A 7 -0.43 -19.29 -12.42
N THR A 8 -1.06 -18.19 -12.82
CA THR A 8 -0.90 -17.64 -14.17
C THR A 8 -0.17 -16.30 -14.21
N GLY A 9 -0.02 -15.63 -13.05
CA GLY A 9 0.49 -14.26 -12.95
C GLY A 9 -0.42 -13.19 -13.60
N ARG A 10 -1.58 -13.57 -14.13
CA ARG A 10 -2.48 -12.65 -14.85
C ARG A 10 -3.41 -11.92 -13.90
N PRO A 11 -3.57 -10.60 -14.03
CA PRO A 11 -4.58 -9.86 -13.30
C PRO A 11 -5.98 -10.39 -13.63
N VAL A 12 -6.82 -10.57 -12.60
CA VAL A 12 -8.24 -10.93 -12.74
C VAL A 12 -9.12 -9.71 -13.00
N TYR A 13 -8.59 -8.52 -12.78
CA TYR A 13 -9.24 -7.24 -13.05
C TYR A 13 -8.19 -6.15 -13.30
N ASN A 14 -8.60 -5.05 -13.95
CA ASN A 14 -7.73 -3.89 -14.12
C ASN A 14 -7.28 -3.32 -12.76
N ALA A 15 -6.02 -2.90 -12.66
CA ALA A 15 -5.50 -2.25 -11.46
C ALA A 15 -6.34 -1.03 -11.07
N ILE A 16 -6.79 -0.99 -9.82
CA ILE A 16 -7.64 0.09 -9.31
C ILE A 16 -6.75 1.18 -8.71
N VAL A 17 -6.81 2.38 -9.31
CA VAL A 17 -6.00 3.53 -8.89
C VAL A 17 -6.48 4.11 -7.56
N TRP A 18 -5.60 4.88 -6.89
CA TRP A 18 -5.87 5.48 -5.58
C TRP A 18 -7.08 6.44 -5.59
N GLN A 19 -7.30 7.18 -6.66
CA GLN A 19 -8.42 8.13 -6.82
C GLN A 19 -9.80 7.47 -6.98
N CYS A 20 -9.86 6.15 -7.19
CA CYS A 20 -11.12 5.48 -7.46
C CYS A 20 -11.94 5.29 -6.18
N ALA A 21 -13.17 5.79 -6.19
CA ALA A 21 -14.09 5.76 -5.05
C ALA A 21 -15.01 4.51 -5.00
N ARG A 22 -14.82 3.49 -5.87
CA ARG A 22 -15.73 2.32 -5.95
C ARG A 22 -15.89 1.54 -4.63
N GLY A 23 -14.92 1.64 -3.71
CA GLY A 23 -14.99 1.05 -2.38
C GLY A 23 -15.77 1.88 -1.36
N GLU A 24 -16.35 3.03 -1.73
CA GLU A 24 -16.99 3.96 -0.79
C GLU A 24 -18.17 3.32 -0.04
N ALA A 25 -19.04 2.59 -0.73
CA ALA A 25 -20.16 1.91 -0.10
C ALA A 25 -19.72 0.86 0.94
N ILE A 26 -18.57 0.20 0.71
CA ILE A 26 -17.98 -0.75 1.66
C ILE A 26 -17.47 -0.01 2.90
N CYS A 27 -16.75 1.10 2.70
CA CYS A 27 -16.28 1.93 3.82
C CYS A 27 -17.44 2.48 4.64
N ASN A 28 -18.50 2.98 3.99
CA ASN A 28 -19.69 3.51 4.67
C ASN A 28 -20.34 2.42 5.53
N LYS A 29 -20.51 1.22 5.00
CA LYS A 29 -21.07 0.08 5.76
C LYS A 29 -20.23 -0.25 6.99
N ILE A 30 -18.90 -0.32 6.85
CA ILE A 30 -17.97 -0.59 7.96
C ILE A 30 -18.04 0.53 9.01
N ALA A 31 -18.21 1.80 8.59
CA ALA A 31 -18.37 2.92 9.49
C ALA A 31 -19.72 2.89 10.23
N GLU A 32 -20.83 2.55 9.55
CA GLU A 32 -22.15 2.37 10.13
C GLU A 32 -22.16 1.22 11.15
N ASP A 33 -21.40 0.17 10.92
CA ASP A 33 -21.24 -0.95 11.86
C ASP A 33 -20.32 -0.62 13.06
N GLY A 34 -19.76 0.61 13.11
CA GLY A 34 -18.99 1.13 14.25
C GLY A 34 -17.50 0.85 14.23
N TYR A 35 -16.94 0.33 13.14
CA TYR A 35 -15.53 -0.12 13.08
C TYR A 35 -14.54 0.96 12.61
N ALA A 36 -14.98 2.17 12.25
CA ALA A 36 -14.09 3.20 11.70
C ALA A 36 -12.93 3.58 12.64
N GLN A 37 -13.19 3.65 13.95
CA GLN A 37 -12.16 3.96 14.95
C GLN A 37 -11.14 2.81 15.05
N MET A 38 -11.59 1.57 15.11
CA MET A 38 -10.71 0.39 15.17
C MET A 38 -9.80 0.32 13.94
N VAL A 39 -10.34 0.58 12.74
CA VAL A 39 -9.52 0.65 11.52
C VAL A 39 -8.40 1.68 11.66
N GLN A 40 -8.69 2.87 12.18
CA GLN A 40 -7.70 3.92 12.37
C GLN A 40 -6.67 3.57 13.45
N GLU A 41 -7.10 3.00 14.57
CA GLU A 41 -6.19 2.63 15.68
C GLU A 41 -5.22 1.52 15.27
N HIS A 42 -5.68 0.51 14.53
CA HIS A 42 -4.85 -0.60 14.11
C HIS A 42 -3.96 -0.22 12.93
N SER A 43 -4.51 0.41 11.90
CA SER A 43 -3.78 0.70 10.67
C SER A 43 -3.00 2.02 10.66
N GLY A 44 -3.27 2.93 11.61
CA GLY A 44 -2.70 4.29 11.64
C GLY A 44 -3.33 5.26 10.64
N ILE A 45 -4.28 4.79 9.79
CA ILE A 45 -4.89 5.56 8.71
C ILE A 45 -6.42 5.50 8.80
N PRO A 46 -7.16 6.59 8.50
CA PRO A 46 -8.60 6.61 8.61
C PRO A 46 -9.25 5.70 7.57
N LEU A 47 -10.43 5.15 7.91
CA LEU A 47 -11.23 4.37 6.97
C LEU A 47 -11.59 5.22 5.74
N SER A 48 -11.16 4.77 4.56
CA SER A 48 -11.35 5.51 3.31
C SER A 48 -11.22 4.61 2.09
N PRO A 49 -12.01 4.83 1.02
CA PRO A 49 -11.84 4.13 -0.26
C PRO A 49 -10.54 4.51 -1.00
N TYR A 50 -9.79 5.49 -0.51
CA TYR A 50 -8.46 5.84 -1.02
C TYR A 50 -7.49 4.65 -0.94
N TYR A 51 -7.53 3.87 0.13
CA TYR A 51 -6.63 2.76 0.40
C TYR A 51 -7.06 1.45 -0.29
N SER A 52 -6.23 0.39 -0.17
CA SER A 52 -6.37 -0.80 -1.00
C SER A 52 -7.48 -1.75 -0.55
N ALA A 53 -7.74 -1.88 0.77
CA ALA A 53 -8.62 -2.90 1.32
C ALA A 53 -10.04 -2.86 0.73
N ALA A 54 -10.69 -1.69 0.73
CA ALA A 54 -12.03 -1.53 0.18
C ALA A 54 -12.10 -1.78 -1.34
N LYS A 55 -11.01 -1.50 -2.09
CA LYS A 55 -10.93 -1.79 -3.53
C LYS A 55 -10.82 -3.29 -3.79
N ILE A 56 -10.01 -4.00 -3.00
CA ILE A 56 -9.87 -5.45 -3.06
C ILE A 56 -11.20 -6.12 -2.69
N ALA A 57 -11.84 -5.68 -1.62
CA ALA A 57 -13.17 -6.15 -1.21
C ALA A 57 -14.20 -5.95 -2.34
N TRP A 58 -14.17 -4.81 -3.01
CA TRP A 58 -15.03 -4.56 -4.17
C TRP A 58 -14.77 -5.57 -5.31
N VAL A 59 -13.50 -5.87 -5.62
CA VAL A 59 -13.16 -6.88 -6.64
C VAL A 59 -13.69 -8.25 -6.26
N LEU A 60 -13.51 -8.68 -5.01
CA LEU A 60 -14.02 -9.95 -4.52
C LEU A 60 -15.56 -10.06 -4.62
N GLN A 61 -16.27 -8.95 -4.44
CA GLN A 61 -17.74 -8.91 -4.52
C GLN A 61 -18.28 -8.85 -5.95
N ASN A 62 -17.54 -8.24 -6.89
CA ASN A 62 -18.10 -7.86 -8.19
C ASN A 62 -17.43 -8.56 -9.39
N VAL A 63 -16.30 -9.28 -9.18
CA VAL A 63 -15.56 -9.95 -10.26
C VAL A 63 -15.62 -11.47 -10.03
N PRO A 64 -16.40 -12.22 -10.83
CA PRO A 64 -16.56 -13.66 -10.66
C PRO A 64 -15.23 -14.43 -10.68
N GLU A 65 -14.31 -14.08 -11.56
CA GLU A 65 -13.01 -14.71 -11.70
C GLU A 65 -12.15 -14.52 -10.44
N ALA A 66 -12.25 -13.35 -9.79
CA ALA A 66 -11.56 -13.08 -8.53
C ALA A 66 -12.12 -13.95 -7.40
N LYS A 67 -13.44 -14.07 -7.32
CA LYS A 67 -14.11 -14.91 -6.34
C LYS A 67 -13.73 -16.38 -6.52
N GLU A 68 -13.77 -16.88 -7.76
CA GLU A 68 -13.39 -18.26 -8.08
C GLU A 68 -11.93 -18.54 -7.70
N ALA A 69 -11.01 -17.64 -8.04
CA ALA A 69 -9.59 -17.74 -7.67
C ALA A 69 -9.39 -17.70 -6.14
N ALA A 70 -10.16 -16.86 -5.43
CA ALA A 70 -10.14 -16.77 -3.97
C ALA A 70 -10.62 -18.05 -3.30
N ASP A 71 -11.71 -18.64 -3.81
CA ASP A 71 -12.28 -19.90 -3.28
C ASP A 71 -11.32 -21.09 -3.49
N LYS A 72 -10.49 -21.04 -4.54
CA LYS A 72 -9.44 -22.03 -4.83
C LYS A 72 -8.11 -21.78 -4.10
N GLY A 73 -7.97 -20.65 -3.38
CA GLY A 73 -6.69 -20.23 -2.77
C GLY A 73 -5.65 -19.74 -3.76
N GLU A 74 -6.05 -19.44 -4.99
CA GLU A 74 -5.17 -19.02 -6.09
C GLU A 74 -5.10 -17.50 -6.26
N LEU A 75 -5.90 -16.72 -5.54
CA LEU A 75 -5.91 -15.27 -5.64
C LEU A 75 -4.76 -14.66 -4.83
N ALA A 76 -4.02 -13.75 -5.47
CA ALA A 76 -3.12 -12.82 -4.82
C ALA A 76 -3.68 -11.40 -4.93
N VAL A 77 -3.53 -10.61 -3.87
CA VAL A 77 -3.95 -9.21 -3.85
C VAL A 77 -2.87 -8.34 -3.20
N GLY A 78 -2.73 -7.11 -3.66
CA GLY A 78 -1.74 -6.20 -3.08
C GLY A 78 -1.68 -4.84 -3.75
N THR A 79 -0.65 -4.14 -3.39
CA THR A 79 -0.21 -2.89 -4.00
C THR A 79 0.62 -3.17 -5.26
N MET A 80 0.98 -2.16 -6.01
CA MET A 80 1.67 -2.32 -7.30
C MET A 80 3.04 -2.98 -7.15
N ASP A 81 3.75 -2.69 -6.06
CA ASP A 81 5.07 -3.24 -5.74
C ASP A 81 5.06 -4.77 -5.66
N SER A 82 4.11 -5.35 -4.92
CA SER A 82 4.01 -6.80 -4.78
C SER A 82 3.70 -7.51 -6.10
N TYR A 83 2.89 -6.89 -6.95
CA TYR A 83 2.65 -7.40 -8.30
C TYR A 83 3.88 -7.29 -9.20
N LEU A 84 4.61 -6.17 -9.14
CA LEU A 84 5.86 -5.99 -9.90
C LEU A 84 6.96 -6.96 -9.45
N VAL A 85 7.15 -7.14 -8.15
CA VAL A 85 8.08 -8.13 -7.60
C VAL A 85 7.72 -9.52 -8.11
N TYR A 86 6.44 -9.88 -8.03
CA TYR A 86 5.94 -11.16 -8.54
C TYR A 86 6.22 -11.37 -10.04
N GLN A 87 6.02 -10.34 -10.86
CA GLN A 87 6.21 -10.44 -12.30
C GLN A 87 7.70 -10.40 -12.70
N LEU A 88 8.52 -9.65 -11.99
CA LEU A 88 9.92 -9.45 -12.33
C LEU A 88 10.84 -10.59 -11.85
N THR A 89 10.45 -11.29 -10.78
CA THR A 89 11.28 -12.34 -10.20
C THR A 89 11.04 -13.68 -10.87
N LYS A 90 12.13 -14.44 -11.08
CA LYS A 90 12.10 -15.76 -11.74
C LYS A 90 11.27 -16.81 -10.99
N ASP A 91 11.24 -16.70 -9.67
CA ASP A 91 10.50 -17.58 -8.75
C ASP A 91 9.11 -17.05 -8.37
N HIS A 92 8.68 -15.96 -9.00
CA HIS A 92 7.42 -15.31 -8.70
C HIS A 92 7.26 -14.98 -7.21
N ALA A 93 8.29 -14.37 -6.62
CA ALA A 93 8.30 -14.01 -5.21
C ALA A 93 7.11 -13.10 -4.86
N PHE A 94 6.29 -13.53 -3.90
CA PHE A 94 5.11 -12.76 -3.48
C PHE A 94 5.42 -11.98 -2.21
N LYS A 95 6.06 -10.83 -2.37
CA LYS A 95 6.58 -9.99 -1.29
C LYS A 95 6.16 -8.52 -1.45
N THR A 96 6.08 -7.83 -0.34
CA THR A 96 5.87 -6.37 -0.23
C THR A 96 6.76 -5.81 0.87
N ASP A 97 6.92 -4.49 0.92
CA ASP A 97 7.64 -3.85 2.02
C ASP A 97 6.69 -3.20 3.03
N TYR A 98 7.22 -2.87 4.20
CA TYR A 98 6.46 -2.24 5.27
C TYR A 98 5.81 -0.91 4.86
N SER A 99 6.48 -0.10 4.04
CA SER A 99 5.91 1.19 3.61
C SER A 99 4.68 1.03 2.73
N ASN A 100 4.68 0.05 1.82
CA ASN A 100 3.53 -0.29 0.99
C ASN A 100 2.44 -1.01 1.79
N ALA A 101 2.79 -2.00 2.63
CA ALA A 101 1.84 -2.73 3.46
C ALA A 101 1.04 -1.80 4.37
N SER A 102 1.69 -0.82 5.01
CA SER A 102 1.02 0.14 5.91
C SER A 102 0.04 1.08 5.21
N ARG A 103 -0.01 1.11 3.87
CA ARG A 103 -0.96 1.91 3.08
C ARG A 103 -2.19 1.13 2.62
N THR A 104 -2.42 -0.05 3.14
CA THR A 104 -3.47 -0.95 2.63
C THR A 104 -4.77 -0.94 3.44
N GLN A 105 -4.76 -0.50 4.70
CA GLN A 105 -5.81 -0.72 5.73
C GLN A 105 -5.99 -2.20 6.10
N MET A 106 -4.94 -3.02 5.90
CA MET A 106 -4.90 -4.43 6.28
C MET A 106 -3.74 -4.75 7.23
N PHE A 107 -2.86 -3.77 7.44
CA PHE A 107 -1.63 -3.89 8.21
C PHE A 107 -1.77 -3.20 9.57
N ASN A 108 -1.28 -3.84 10.64
CA ASN A 108 -1.24 -3.26 11.98
C ASN A 108 0.10 -2.56 12.21
N VAL A 109 0.06 -1.25 12.38
CA VAL A 109 1.27 -0.42 12.53
C VAL A 109 2.00 -0.63 13.85
N SER A 110 1.35 -1.23 14.85
CA SER A 110 1.95 -1.55 16.14
C SER A 110 2.49 -2.98 16.21
N ALA A 111 1.75 -3.95 15.63
CA ALA A 111 2.16 -5.35 15.56
C ALA A 111 3.16 -5.63 14.43
N LEU A 112 3.25 -4.74 13.43
CA LEU A 112 4.11 -4.86 12.26
C LEU A 112 3.84 -6.12 11.41
N ASP A 113 2.57 -6.52 11.31
CA ASP A 113 2.10 -7.64 10.48
C ASP A 113 0.70 -7.36 9.93
N TRP A 114 0.22 -8.24 9.08
CA TRP A 114 -1.17 -8.24 8.64
C TRP A 114 -2.10 -8.42 9.85
N ASP A 115 -3.13 -7.58 9.93
CA ASP A 115 -4.10 -7.58 11.02
C ASP A 115 -5.30 -8.45 10.67
N GLU A 116 -5.54 -9.51 11.44
CA GLU A 116 -6.61 -10.46 11.17
C GLU A 116 -8.02 -9.86 11.29
N GLU A 117 -8.21 -8.90 12.19
CA GLU A 117 -9.49 -8.20 12.33
C GLU A 117 -9.73 -7.29 11.12
N LEU A 118 -8.72 -6.52 10.70
CA LEU A 118 -8.82 -5.65 9.53
C LEU A 118 -9.06 -6.46 8.25
N ILE A 119 -8.29 -7.51 7.97
CA ILE A 119 -8.48 -8.31 6.76
C ILE A 119 -9.85 -8.99 6.73
N SER A 120 -10.32 -9.50 7.88
CA SER A 120 -11.64 -10.12 8.01
C SER A 120 -12.76 -9.13 7.72
N LEU A 121 -12.63 -7.87 8.19
CA LEU A 121 -13.60 -6.80 7.98
C LEU A 121 -13.88 -6.53 6.49
N PHE A 122 -12.84 -6.66 5.66
CA PHE A 122 -12.93 -6.50 4.21
C PHE A 122 -13.18 -7.80 3.44
N GLY A 123 -13.36 -8.95 4.15
CA GLY A 123 -13.57 -10.25 3.53
C GLY A 123 -12.33 -10.79 2.79
N ILE A 124 -11.14 -10.36 3.21
CA ILE A 124 -9.87 -10.78 2.65
C ILE A 124 -9.28 -11.87 3.55
N LYS A 125 -8.58 -12.84 2.97
CA LYS A 125 -7.91 -13.91 3.71
C LYS A 125 -6.40 -13.69 3.70
N LYS A 126 -5.71 -14.08 4.79
CA LYS A 126 -4.26 -13.86 4.94
C LYS A 126 -3.44 -14.53 3.83
N GLU A 127 -3.87 -15.69 3.34
CA GLU A 127 -3.20 -16.38 2.22
C GLU A 127 -3.25 -15.63 0.88
N MET A 128 -4.07 -14.59 0.75
CA MET A 128 -4.12 -13.73 -0.43
C MET A 128 -3.08 -12.60 -0.38
N LEU A 129 -2.40 -12.40 0.76
CA LEU A 129 -1.50 -11.28 1.02
C LEU A 129 -0.04 -11.69 0.87
N ALA A 130 0.80 -10.72 0.49
CA ALA A 130 2.23 -10.91 0.33
C ALA A 130 2.96 -11.08 1.66
N GLU A 131 4.11 -11.73 1.65
CA GLU A 131 5.09 -11.68 2.74
C GLU A 131 5.59 -10.25 2.91
N ILE A 132 5.60 -9.74 4.15
CA ILE A 132 6.10 -8.40 4.46
C ILE A 132 7.60 -8.49 4.77
N CYS A 133 8.39 -7.70 4.05
CA CYS A 133 9.85 -7.69 4.16
C CYS A 133 10.39 -6.30 4.48
N ASP A 134 11.63 -6.22 4.95
CA ASP A 134 12.35 -4.96 5.01
C ASP A 134 12.47 -4.32 3.64
N SER A 135 12.44 -2.98 3.57
CA SER A 135 12.56 -2.25 2.29
C SER A 135 13.86 -2.56 1.53
N ASN A 136 14.92 -2.99 2.24
CA ASN A 136 16.21 -3.42 1.68
C ASN A 136 16.42 -4.94 1.68
N ALA A 137 15.37 -5.74 1.86
CA ALA A 137 15.47 -7.20 1.78
C ALA A 137 15.81 -7.69 0.36
N LEU A 138 16.21 -8.94 0.24
CA LEU A 138 16.27 -9.61 -1.05
C LEU A 138 14.87 -10.07 -1.45
N TYR A 139 14.31 -9.42 -2.45
CA TYR A 139 12.97 -9.75 -2.98
C TYR A 139 13.00 -10.92 -3.96
N GLY A 140 14.09 -11.13 -4.65
CA GLY A 140 14.32 -12.19 -5.63
C GLY A 140 15.34 -11.79 -6.69
N TYR A 141 15.42 -12.56 -7.74
CA TYR A 141 16.34 -12.32 -8.86
C TYR A 141 15.55 -12.14 -10.16
N THR A 142 16.04 -11.26 -11.03
CA THR A 142 15.46 -11.00 -12.34
C THR A 142 16.55 -10.93 -13.41
N ASP A 143 16.26 -11.44 -14.60
CA ASP A 143 17.00 -11.16 -15.82
C ASP A 143 16.17 -10.38 -16.85
N PHE A 144 15.01 -9.86 -16.40
CA PHE A 144 14.02 -9.18 -17.25
C PHE A 144 13.63 -10.02 -18.48
N ASP A 145 13.19 -11.27 -18.23
CA ASP A 145 12.80 -12.25 -19.26
C ASP A 145 13.91 -12.53 -20.30
N GLY A 146 15.14 -12.63 -19.83
CA GLY A 146 16.32 -12.93 -20.67
C GLY A 146 16.93 -11.71 -21.36
N TYR A 147 16.50 -10.48 -20.99
CA TYR A 147 17.15 -9.26 -21.49
C TYR A 147 18.58 -9.09 -20.95
N LEU A 148 18.83 -9.54 -19.71
CA LEU A 148 20.15 -9.55 -19.11
C LEU A 148 20.80 -10.94 -19.28
N GLU A 149 22.12 -10.97 -19.53
CA GLU A 149 22.89 -12.22 -19.63
C GLU A 149 22.89 -12.99 -18.31
N GLU A 150 22.92 -12.28 -17.17
CA GLU A 150 22.88 -12.85 -15.83
C GLU A 150 21.78 -12.22 -15.01
N ALA A 151 21.17 -13.02 -14.11
CA ALA A 151 20.15 -12.52 -13.22
C ALA A 151 20.75 -11.64 -12.12
N ILE A 152 20.13 -10.50 -11.88
CA ILE A 152 20.50 -9.54 -10.83
C ILE A 152 19.50 -9.58 -9.67
N PRO A 153 19.93 -9.30 -8.42
CA PRO A 153 19.03 -9.26 -7.28
C PRO A 153 18.19 -7.98 -7.25
N ILE A 154 16.95 -8.09 -6.75
CA ILE A 154 16.08 -6.96 -6.42
C ILE A 154 16.17 -6.74 -4.91
N HIS A 155 16.74 -5.59 -4.48
CA HIS A 155 16.98 -5.24 -3.08
C HIS A 155 16.32 -3.95 -2.62
N GLY A 156 15.51 -3.31 -3.41
CA GLY A 156 14.92 -2.02 -3.07
C GLY A 156 13.45 -1.98 -3.43
N VAL A 157 12.58 -2.11 -2.44
CA VAL A 157 11.13 -1.91 -2.60
C VAL A 157 10.65 -0.92 -1.55
N MET A 158 10.01 0.17 -1.98
CA MET A 158 9.51 1.21 -1.12
C MET A 158 8.40 1.98 -1.83
N GLY A 159 7.40 2.46 -1.09
CA GLY A 159 6.39 3.35 -1.63
C GLY A 159 7.03 4.64 -2.17
N ASP A 160 6.51 5.19 -3.27
CA ASP A 160 7.09 6.34 -3.98
C ASP A 160 7.32 7.56 -3.08
N SER A 161 6.33 7.93 -2.30
CA SER A 161 6.42 9.05 -1.35
C SER A 161 7.39 8.78 -0.19
N HIS A 162 7.49 7.53 0.23
CA HIS A 162 8.43 7.07 1.27
C HIS A 162 9.86 7.04 0.72
N GLY A 163 10.03 6.55 -0.50
CA GLY A 163 11.29 6.62 -1.24
C GLY A 163 11.77 8.06 -1.45
N ALA A 164 10.85 9.00 -1.72
CA ALA A 164 11.16 10.41 -1.81
C ALA A 164 11.58 11.00 -0.45
N LEU A 165 10.94 10.59 0.67
CA LEU A 165 11.35 11.01 2.02
C LEU A 165 12.79 10.56 2.31
N TYR A 166 13.11 9.30 2.03
CA TYR A 166 14.45 8.75 2.19
C TYR A 166 15.47 9.41 1.26
N GLY A 167 15.13 9.55 -0.03
CA GLY A 167 16.01 10.11 -1.05
C GLY A 167 16.31 11.61 -0.87
N GLN A 168 15.44 12.36 -0.17
CA GLN A 168 15.70 13.74 0.25
C GLN A 168 16.51 13.82 1.55
N GLY A 169 16.98 12.69 2.07
CA GLY A 169 17.82 12.64 3.27
C GLY A 169 17.06 12.87 4.57
N CYS A 170 15.73 12.71 4.60
CA CYS A 170 14.92 12.88 5.82
C CYS A 170 15.01 11.65 6.74
N VAL A 171 16.26 11.26 7.05
CA VAL A 171 16.56 10.02 7.79
C VAL A 171 16.49 10.15 9.32
N ASN A 172 16.47 11.37 9.84
CA ASN A 172 16.37 11.61 11.27
C ASN A 172 14.97 12.06 11.71
N PRO A 173 14.54 11.74 12.93
CA PRO A 173 13.26 12.22 13.47
C PRO A 173 13.14 13.75 13.41
N GLY A 174 11.96 14.24 13.03
CA GLY A 174 11.66 15.65 12.85
C GLY A 174 11.99 16.21 11.47
N MET A 175 12.69 15.46 10.61
CA MET A 175 12.96 15.90 9.22
C MET A 175 11.69 15.72 8.37
N ILE A 176 11.45 16.73 7.52
CA ILE A 176 10.21 16.85 6.74
C ILE A 176 10.55 16.93 5.25
N LYS A 177 9.81 16.17 4.45
CA LYS A 177 9.75 16.27 2.99
C LYS A 177 8.42 16.86 2.60
N ALA A 178 8.42 17.78 1.65
CA ALA A 178 7.23 18.28 0.98
C ALA A 178 7.32 18.03 -0.52
N THR A 179 6.31 17.38 -1.09
CA THR A 179 6.17 17.16 -2.53
C THR A 179 4.98 17.96 -3.02
N TYR A 180 5.21 18.81 -4.00
CA TYR A 180 4.19 19.63 -4.65
C TYR A 180 3.98 19.12 -6.09
N GLY A 181 2.78 18.60 -6.36
CA GLY A 181 2.37 18.09 -7.66
C GLY A 181 0.91 18.44 -7.94
N THR A 182 0.18 17.55 -8.59
CA THR A 182 -1.29 17.64 -8.74
C THR A 182 -1.96 17.80 -7.38
N GLY A 183 -1.59 16.96 -6.42
CA GLY A 183 -1.76 17.14 -4.99
C GLY A 183 -0.42 17.44 -4.31
N SER A 184 -0.43 17.64 -2.99
CA SER A 184 0.78 17.78 -2.18
C SER A 184 0.79 16.75 -1.07
N SER A 185 1.98 16.17 -0.82
CA SER A 185 2.23 15.25 0.29
C SER A 185 3.34 15.81 1.16
N ILE A 186 3.04 16.01 2.43
CA ILE A 186 3.99 16.45 3.44
C ILE A 186 4.20 15.28 4.39
N MET A 187 5.43 14.82 4.52
CA MET A 187 5.79 13.66 5.35
C MET A 187 6.89 14.03 6.33
N MET A 188 6.72 13.66 7.58
CA MET A 188 7.71 13.86 8.65
C MET A 188 8.14 12.51 9.22
N ASN A 189 9.45 12.22 9.18
CA ASN A 189 10.01 11.09 9.90
C ASN A 189 9.85 11.31 11.40
N VAL A 190 9.23 10.35 12.10
CA VAL A 190 9.01 10.43 13.56
C VAL A 190 9.84 9.42 14.34
N GLY A 191 10.74 8.69 13.66
CA GLY A 191 11.63 7.72 14.28
C GLY A 191 11.00 6.35 14.48
N GLU A 192 11.48 5.61 15.48
CA GLU A 192 11.21 4.18 15.66
C GLU A 192 9.90 3.88 16.43
N LYS A 193 9.12 4.91 16.79
CA LYS A 193 7.85 4.74 17.51
C LYS A 193 6.72 5.44 16.76
N PRO A 194 5.55 4.79 16.63
CA PRO A 194 4.41 5.42 16.00
C PRO A 194 3.92 6.62 16.83
N ILE A 195 3.49 7.68 16.16
CA ILE A 195 2.82 8.82 16.75
C ILE A 195 1.43 8.91 16.11
N PHE A 196 0.39 8.75 16.91
CA PHE A 196 -0.99 8.89 16.47
C PHE A 196 -1.48 10.33 16.67
N SER A 197 -2.20 10.86 15.70
CA SER A 197 -2.68 12.24 15.72
C SER A 197 -4.20 12.30 15.56
N ASP A 198 -4.83 13.18 16.34
CA ASP A 198 -6.25 13.57 16.21
C ASP A 198 -6.45 14.80 15.31
N LYS A 199 -5.38 15.29 14.65
CA LYS A 199 -5.36 16.54 13.85
C LYS A 199 -5.43 16.30 12.34
N GLY A 200 -5.85 15.11 11.92
CA GLY A 200 -6.05 14.80 10.49
C GLY A 200 -4.79 14.42 9.71
N VAL A 201 -3.64 14.26 10.38
CA VAL A 201 -2.47 13.61 9.80
C VAL A 201 -2.50 12.12 10.11
N VAL A 202 -1.95 11.32 9.20
CA VAL A 202 -1.98 9.85 9.28
C VAL A 202 -0.61 9.29 9.66
N THR A 203 -0.62 8.12 10.30
CA THR A 203 0.59 7.39 10.68
C THR A 203 0.77 6.19 9.75
N SER A 204 1.98 6.01 9.23
CA SER A 204 2.37 4.81 8.48
C SER A 204 3.84 4.50 8.69
N LEU A 205 4.34 3.40 8.08
CA LEU A 205 5.76 3.07 8.11
C LEU A 205 6.50 3.87 7.05
N ALA A 206 7.59 4.55 7.44
CA ALA A 206 8.44 5.25 6.50
C ALA A 206 9.26 4.25 5.66
N TRP A 207 9.94 3.34 6.34
CA TRP A 207 10.72 2.21 5.80
C TRP A 207 11.08 1.25 6.92
N SER A 208 11.57 0.08 6.54
CA SER A 208 12.30 -0.83 7.42
C SER A 208 13.62 -1.22 6.76
N LEU A 209 14.72 -1.03 7.47
CA LEU A 209 16.06 -1.33 6.97
C LEU A 209 16.79 -2.22 7.97
N SER A 210 17.07 -3.47 7.58
CA SER A 210 17.78 -4.45 8.39
C SER A 210 17.16 -4.61 9.80
N GLY A 211 15.83 -4.75 9.84
CA GLY A 211 15.05 -4.94 11.06
C GLY A 211 14.76 -3.67 11.87
N LYS A 212 15.20 -2.50 11.37
CA LYS A 212 14.91 -1.21 12.03
C LYS A 212 13.81 -0.47 11.29
N VAL A 213 12.70 -0.30 11.96
CA VAL A 213 11.50 0.35 11.44
C VAL A 213 11.53 1.85 11.76
N ASN A 214 11.17 2.67 10.80
CA ASN A 214 10.88 4.08 11.01
C ASN A 214 9.44 4.39 10.63
N TYR A 215 8.81 5.26 11.39
CA TYR A 215 7.44 5.72 11.19
C TYR A 215 7.41 7.11 10.57
N VAL A 216 6.30 7.45 9.95
CA VAL A 216 6.06 8.75 9.34
C VAL A 216 4.68 9.27 9.71
N LEU A 217 4.60 10.57 9.96
CA LEU A 217 3.34 11.32 9.92
C LEU A 217 3.18 11.93 8.53
N GLU A 218 2.00 11.79 7.95
CA GLU A 218 1.71 12.30 6.61
C GLU A 218 0.45 13.16 6.61
N GLY A 219 0.54 14.32 5.97
CA GLY A 219 -0.59 15.16 5.58
C GLY A 219 -0.67 15.24 4.06
N ASN A 220 -1.85 14.94 3.50
CA ASN A 220 -2.12 15.01 2.07
C ASN A 220 -3.10 16.13 1.75
N ILE A 221 -2.79 16.90 0.70
CA ILE A 221 -3.66 17.88 0.09
C ILE A 221 -3.94 17.40 -1.34
N ASN A 222 -5.14 16.92 -1.61
CA ASN A 222 -5.47 16.22 -2.85
C ASN A 222 -5.40 17.09 -4.10
N TYR A 223 -5.60 18.41 -3.96
CA TYR A 223 -5.62 19.35 -5.07
C TYR A 223 -4.80 20.59 -4.72
N THR A 224 -3.61 20.74 -5.32
CA THR A 224 -2.74 21.91 -5.22
C THR A 224 -2.38 22.42 -6.62
N GLY A 225 -1.43 21.80 -7.29
CA GLY A 225 -1.09 22.15 -8.67
C GLY A 225 -2.25 21.93 -9.66
N ALA A 226 -3.14 20.98 -9.38
CA ALA A 226 -4.35 20.77 -10.18
C ALA A 226 -5.27 21.99 -10.18
N VAL A 227 -5.37 22.74 -9.08
CA VAL A 227 -6.14 23.98 -8.99
C VAL A 227 -5.56 25.04 -9.92
N ILE A 228 -4.23 25.19 -9.94
CA ILE A 228 -3.54 26.13 -10.83
C ILE A 228 -3.76 25.76 -12.29
N THR A 229 -3.69 24.46 -12.61
CA THR A 229 -3.96 23.96 -13.98
C THR A 229 -5.39 24.23 -14.41
N CYS A 230 -6.36 24.04 -13.51
CA CYS A 230 -7.78 24.36 -13.75
C CYS A 230 -7.95 25.87 -14.02
N LEU A 231 -7.40 26.71 -13.16
CA LEU A 231 -7.43 28.18 -13.37
C LEU A 231 -6.83 28.63 -14.70
N GLN A 232 -5.74 28.00 -15.14
CA GLN A 232 -5.10 28.31 -16.42
C GLN A 232 -5.89 27.88 -17.65
N LYS A 233 -6.71 26.81 -17.52
CA LYS A 233 -7.46 26.26 -18.66
C LYS A 233 -8.89 26.76 -18.77
N ASP A 234 -9.50 27.08 -17.64
CA ASP A 234 -10.92 27.32 -17.51
C ASP A 234 -11.26 28.81 -17.21
N LEU A 235 -10.24 29.65 -16.95
CA LEU A 235 -10.31 31.10 -16.78
C LEU A 235 -9.36 31.83 -17.75
#